data_222e7dc4c50750457c96aae8352267f5
#
_entry.id   222e7dc4c50750457c96aae8352267f5
#
_cell.length_a   1.000
_cell.length_b   1.000
_cell.length_c   1.000
_cell.angle_alpha   90.00
_cell.angle_beta   90.00
_cell.angle_gamma   90.00
#
_symmetry.space_group_name_H-M   'P 1'
#
loop_
_entity.id
_entity.type
_entity.pdbx_description
1 polymer ?
#
loop_
_entity_poly.entity_id
_entity_poly.type
_entity_poly.pdbx_seq_one_letter_code
_entity_poly.pdbx_strand_id
1 'polypeptide(L)'
;LIMYAVIAAVIIFAGYFLLQPDSSQYIGDKQELTYSEAKVGVKFFLKHNYLKDPDSYEAIEWIAFGTYNKENDTYFALHKYRAKNSFGGYVVEEKVFVLDKDGNVLKMVDDMNEIINDY
;
A
#
# COMPACT_ATOMS: atom_id res chain seq x y z
N LEU A 1 27.62 9.49 -43.78
CA LEU A 1 26.29 8.89 -43.78
C LEU A 1 25.99 8.18 -42.47
N ILE A 2 26.92 7.38 -41.96
CA ILE A 2 26.75 6.67 -40.68
C ILE A 2 26.75 7.66 -39.52
N MET A 3 27.56 8.69 -39.53
CA MET A 3 27.58 9.73 -38.50
C MET A 3 26.29 10.53 -38.45
N TYR A 4 25.67 10.82 -39.59
CA TYR A 4 24.39 11.50 -39.62
C TYR A 4 23.27 10.64 -39.05
N ALA A 5 23.27 9.35 -39.32
CA ALA A 5 22.29 8.43 -38.78
C ALA A 5 22.39 8.32 -37.25
N VAL A 6 23.61 8.29 -36.72
CA VAL A 6 23.85 8.23 -35.29
C VAL A 6 23.41 9.52 -34.60
N ILE A 7 23.74 10.67 -35.17
CA ILE A 7 23.34 11.98 -34.64
C ILE A 7 21.84 12.15 -34.69
N ALA A 8 21.18 11.72 -35.77
CA ALA A 8 19.74 11.75 -35.88
C ALA A 8 19.08 10.85 -34.86
N ALA A 9 19.62 9.65 -34.61
CA ALA A 9 19.12 8.73 -33.61
C ALA A 9 19.25 9.30 -32.19
N VAL A 10 20.37 9.96 -31.89
CA VAL A 10 20.58 10.61 -30.59
C VAL A 10 19.61 11.78 -30.40
N ILE A 11 19.40 12.60 -31.44
CA ILE A 11 18.44 13.70 -31.39
C ILE A 11 17.02 13.19 -31.23
N ILE A 12 16.63 12.14 -31.95
CA ILE A 12 15.31 11.52 -31.83
C ILE A 12 15.15 10.93 -30.43
N PHE A 13 16.16 10.27 -29.87
CA PHE A 13 16.12 9.70 -28.53
C PHE A 13 16.03 10.80 -27.46
N ALA A 14 16.81 11.87 -27.59
CA ALA A 14 16.74 13.01 -26.68
C ALA A 14 15.40 13.74 -26.81
N GLY A 15 14.88 13.91 -28.02
CA GLY A 15 13.56 14.47 -28.26
C GLY A 15 12.44 13.58 -27.71
N TYR A 16 12.58 12.27 -27.86
CA TYR A 16 11.66 11.30 -27.28
C TYR A 16 11.66 11.36 -25.76
N PHE A 17 12.83 11.46 -25.15
CA PHE A 17 12.98 11.59 -23.70
C PHE A 17 12.36 12.90 -23.18
N LEU A 18 12.53 14.01 -23.90
CA LEU A 18 11.97 15.31 -23.54
C LEU A 18 10.46 15.40 -23.79
N LEU A 19 9.95 14.64 -24.75
CA LEU A 19 8.53 14.61 -25.12
C LEU A 19 7.76 13.52 -24.38
N GLN A 20 8.44 12.67 -23.63
CA GLN A 20 7.73 11.76 -22.73
C GLN A 20 6.94 12.60 -21.73
N PRO A 21 5.67 12.27 -21.52
CA PRO A 21 4.92 12.93 -20.47
C PRO A 21 5.72 12.76 -19.19
N ASP A 22 6.01 13.88 -18.57
CA ASP A 22 6.70 13.91 -17.30
C ASP A 22 5.94 13.01 -16.34
N SER A 23 6.66 12.11 -15.68
CA SER A 23 6.06 11.26 -14.64
C SER A 23 5.37 12.08 -13.56
N SER A 24 5.73 13.34 -13.41
CA SER A 24 5.05 14.30 -12.55
C SER A 24 3.60 14.57 -12.95
N GLN A 25 3.24 14.38 -14.22
CA GLN A 25 1.85 14.53 -14.69
C GLN A 25 0.95 13.38 -14.21
N TYR A 26 1.55 12.28 -13.79
CA TYR A 26 0.83 11.12 -13.26
C TYR A 26 0.78 11.06 -11.73
N ILE A 27 1.30 12.08 -11.06
CA ILE A 27 1.25 12.16 -9.58
C ILE A 27 -0.20 12.20 -9.06
N GLY A 28 -1.14 12.70 -9.88
CA GLY A 28 -2.57 12.68 -9.56
C GLY A 28 -3.25 11.33 -9.78
N ASP A 29 -2.68 10.47 -10.62
CA ASP A 29 -3.23 9.15 -10.98
C ASP A 29 -2.39 8.03 -10.40
N LYS A 30 -2.32 7.95 -9.09
CA LYS A 30 -1.71 6.83 -8.41
C LYS A 30 -2.52 5.57 -8.72
N GLN A 31 -1.95 4.70 -9.55
CA GLN A 31 -2.66 3.54 -10.08
C GLN A 31 -2.72 2.37 -9.12
N GLU A 32 -1.72 2.19 -8.25
CA GLU A 32 -1.67 1.06 -7.35
C GLU A 32 -1.07 1.43 -6.00
N LEU A 33 -1.63 0.86 -4.95
CA LEU A 33 -1.07 0.92 -3.62
C LEU A 33 0.11 -0.04 -3.52
N THR A 34 1.25 0.45 -3.09
CA THR A 34 2.42 -0.40 -2.86
C THR A 34 2.33 -1.08 -1.49
N TYR A 35 3.06 -2.18 -1.34
CA TYR A 35 3.16 -2.89 -0.08
C TYR A 35 3.69 -2.00 1.05
N SER A 36 4.71 -1.19 0.76
CA SER A 36 5.26 -0.25 1.74
C SER A 36 4.25 0.78 2.21
N GLU A 37 3.46 1.32 1.30
CA GLU A 37 2.40 2.29 1.62
C GLU A 37 1.28 1.65 2.43
N ALA A 38 0.93 0.41 2.11
CA ALA A 38 -0.05 -0.35 2.88
C ALA A 38 0.39 -0.54 4.33
N LYS A 39 1.67 -0.89 4.54
CA LYS A 39 2.23 -1.02 5.88
C LYS A 39 2.12 0.28 6.68
N VAL A 40 2.44 1.41 6.06
CA VAL A 40 2.32 2.72 6.69
C VAL A 40 0.88 3.01 7.06
N GLY A 41 -0.06 2.76 6.16
CA GLY A 41 -1.48 2.97 6.39
C GLY A 41 -2.04 2.12 7.53
N VAL A 42 -1.69 0.85 7.56
CA VAL A 42 -2.11 -0.07 8.63
C VAL A 42 -1.54 0.36 9.98
N LYS A 43 -0.26 0.69 10.05
CA LYS A 43 0.36 1.17 11.29
C LYS A 43 -0.29 2.46 11.79
N PHE A 44 -0.55 3.39 10.89
CA PHE A 44 -1.22 4.64 11.23
C PHE A 44 -2.61 4.37 11.81
N PHE A 45 -3.40 3.55 11.14
CA PHE A 45 -4.73 3.17 11.62
C PHE A 45 -4.68 2.52 12.99
N LEU A 46 -3.81 1.54 13.20
CA LEU A 46 -3.68 0.86 14.47
C LEU A 46 -3.34 1.81 15.60
N LYS A 47 -2.35 2.68 15.38
CA LYS A 47 -1.87 3.61 16.41
C LYS A 47 -2.84 4.73 16.75
N HIS A 48 -3.62 5.19 15.77
CA HIS A 48 -4.51 6.34 15.96
C HIS A 48 -5.96 5.98 16.23
N ASN A 49 -6.42 4.80 15.78
CA ASN A 49 -7.84 4.47 15.81
C ASN A 49 -8.19 3.19 16.58
N TYR A 50 -7.23 2.33 16.86
CA TYR A 50 -7.56 1.01 17.40
C TYR A 50 -6.84 0.67 18.71
N LEU A 51 -5.53 0.82 18.77
CA LEU A 51 -4.73 0.34 19.90
C LEU A 51 -4.94 1.17 21.16
N LYS A 52 -5.02 0.48 22.32
CA LYS A 52 -5.11 1.12 23.64
C LYS A 52 -3.80 1.75 24.06
N ASP A 53 -2.68 1.10 23.74
CA ASP A 53 -1.33 1.58 24.00
C ASP A 53 -0.54 1.59 22.68
N PRO A 54 -0.64 2.68 21.89
CA PRO A 54 0.01 2.76 20.58
C PRO A 54 1.54 2.59 20.62
N ASP A 55 2.18 3.06 21.68
CA ASP A 55 3.64 3.00 21.82
C ASP A 55 4.15 1.58 22.05
N SER A 56 3.27 0.68 22.48
CA SER A 56 3.61 -0.74 22.68
C SER A 56 3.53 -1.58 21.41
N TYR A 57 3.06 -1.01 20.30
CA TYR A 57 2.90 -1.72 19.04
C TYR A 57 4.23 -2.27 18.54
N GLU A 58 4.22 -3.56 18.22
CA GLU A 58 5.34 -4.25 17.56
C GLU A 58 4.81 -5.13 16.44
N ALA A 59 5.32 -4.91 15.24
CA ALA A 59 5.03 -5.77 14.11
C ALA A 59 5.70 -7.14 14.31
N ILE A 60 4.96 -8.22 14.11
CA ILE A 60 5.51 -9.57 14.14
C ILE A 60 5.71 -10.07 12.72
N GLU A 61 4.67 -10.00 11.89
CA GLU A 61 4.72 -10.51 10.53
C GLU A 61 3.72 -9.78 9.63
N TRP A 62 4.14 -9.46 8.43
CA TRP A 62 3.26 -9.05 7.33
C TRP A 62 3.03 -10.29 6.48
N ILE A 63 1.88 -10.93 6.66
CA ILE A 63 1.63 -12.27 6.13
C ILE A 63 1.27 -12.24 4.65
N ALA A 64 0.41 -11.30 4.26
CA ALA A 64 -0.05 -11.20 2.88
C ALA A 64 -0.46 -9.77 2.54
N PHE A 65 -0.35 -9.44 1.26
CA PHE A 65 -0.81 -8.19 0.68
C PHE A 65 -1.24 -8.45 -0.75
N GLY A 66 -2.33 -7.85 -1.18
CA GLY A 66 -2.80 -8.00 -2.54
C GLY A 66 -4.01 -7.14 -2.85
N THR A 67 -4.53 -7.30 -4.06
CA THR A 67 -5.73 -6.63 -4.52
C THR A 67 -6.96 -7.32 -3.94
N TYR A 68 -7.83 -6.54 -3.30
CA TYR A 68 -9.12 -7.01 -2.81
C TYR A 68 -10.19 -6.89 -3.88
N ASN A 69 -10.41 -5.69 -4.41
CA ASN A 69 -11.32 -5.43 -5.51
C ASN A 69 -10.68 -4.46 -6.49
N LYS A 70 -10.41 -4.96 -7.70
CA LYS A 70 -9.76 -4.18 -8.75
C LYS A 70 -10.64 -3.06 -9.29
N GLU A 71 -11.95 -3.26 -9.32
CA GLU A 71 -12.89 -2.28 -9.89
C GLU A 71 -12.96 -1.00 -9.06
N ASN A 72 -12.85 -1.11 -7.74
CA ASN A 72 -12.88 0.05 -6.85
C ASN A 72 -11.53 0.36 -6.18
N ASP A 73 -10.44 -0.19 -6.72
CA ASP A 73 -9.08 0.07 -6.27
C ASP A 73 -8.88 -0.16 -4.77
N THR A 74 -9.38 -1.30 -4.28
CA THR A 74 -9.19 -1.70 -2.90
C THR A 74 -8.18 -2.84 -2.77
N TYR A 75 -7.49 -2.87 -1.64
CA TYR A 75 -6.40 -3.78 -1.35
C TYR A 75 -6.63 -4.40 0.02
N PHE A 76 -5.99 -5.53 0.26
CA PHE A 76 -5.98 -6.15 1.59
C PHE A 76 -4.55 -6.32 2.09
N ALA A 77 -4.40 -6.27 3.40
CA ALA A 77 -3.17 -6.64 4.09
C ALA A 77 -3.52 -7.52 5.29
N LEU A 78 -2.84 -8.65 5.38
CA LEU A 78 -2.94 -9.56 6.52
C LEU A 78 -1.72 -9.36 7.39
N HIS A 79 -1.91 -8.91 8.63
CA HIS A 79 -0.84 -8.49 9.51
C HIS A 79 -0.98 -9.08 10.90
N LYS A 80 0.13 -9.62 11.39
CA LYS A 80 0.28 -10.11 12.75
C LYS A 80 1.16 -9.14 13.54
N TYR A 81 0.66 -8.72 14.68
CA TYR A 81 1.31 -7.76 15.55
C TYR A 81 0.98 -8.04 17.01
N ARG A 82 1.70 -7.39 17.90
CA ARG A 82 1.36 -7.38 19.31
C ARG A 82 1.33 -5.96 19.84
N ALA A 83 0.53 -5.76 20.86
CA ALA A 83 0.45 -4.50 21.59
C ALA A 83 -0.14 -4.76 22.98
N LYS A 84 0.10 -3.85 23.91
CA LYS A 84 -0.45 -3.95 25.26
C LYS A 84 -1.93 -3.60 25.26
N ASN A 85 -2.71 -4.39 25.97
CA ASN A 85 -4.12 -4.12 26.25
C ASN A 85 -4.25 -3.10 27.40
N SER A 86 -5.50 -2.81 27.79
CA SER A 86 -5.80 -1.87 28.88
C SER A 86 -5.24 -2.28 30.25
N PHE A 87 -4.89 -3.54 30.43
CA PHE A 87 -4.32 -4.09 31.67
C PHE A 87 -2.79 -4.16 31.64
N GLY A 88 -2.15 -3.67 30.57
CA GLY A 88 -0.70 -3.67 30.44
C GLY A 88 -0.09 -4.98 29.95
N GLY A 89 -0.89 -5.98 29.63
CA GLY A 89 -0.43 -7.25 29.07
C GLY A 89 -0.35 -7.21 27.55
N TYR A 90 0.68 -7.84 26.97
CA TYR A 90 0.77 -7.97 25.53
C TYR A 90 -0.25 -8.97 24.98
N VAL A 91 -0.92 -8.58 23.92
CA VAL A 91 -1.82 -9.44 23.16
C VAL A 91 -1.32 -9.52 21.72
N VAL A 92 -1.23 -10.73 21.19
CA VAL A 92 -0.91 -10.97 19.77
C VAL A 92 -2.22 -11.02 18.99
N GLU A 93 -2.30 -10.25 17.94
CA GLU A 93 -3.45 -10.21 17.05
C GLU A 93 -3.02 -10.42 15.60
N GLU A 94 -3.89 -11.06 14.85
CA GLU A 94 -3.77 -11.26 13.42
C GLU A 94 -5.05 -10.74 12.77
N LYS A 95 -4.92 -9.69 11.96
CA LYS A 95 -6.07 -8.97 11.41
C LYS A 95 -5.91 -8.75 9.93
N VAL A 96 -7.03 -8.66 9.25
CA VAL A 96 -7.11 -8.29 7.84
C VAL A 96 -7.56 -6.84 7.73
N PHE A 97 -6.82 -6.06 6.94
CA PHE A 97 -7.11 -4.66 6.69
C PHE A 97 -7.47 -4.49 5.23
N VAL A 98 -8.58 -3.84 4.96
CA VAL A 98 -8.94 -3.42 3.60
C VAL A 98 -8.60 -1.94 3.47
N LEU A 99 -7.83 -1.60 2.42
CA LEU A 99 -7.32 -0.25 2.20
C LEU A 99 -7.78 0.27 0.84
N ASP A 100 -7.90 1.58 0.73
CA ASP A 100 -8.06 2.24 -0.55
C ASP A 100 -6.69 2.45 -1.25
N LYS A 101 -6.71 3.02 -2.43
CA LYS A 101 -5.49 3.28 -3.22
C LYS A 101 -4.52 4.28 -2.58
N ASP A 102 -4.99 5.07 -1.63
CA ASP A 102 -4.18 6.05 -0.91
C ASP A 102 -3.60 5.49 0.39
N GLY A 103 -3.91 4.25 0.71
CA GLY A 103 -3.42 3.59 1.91
C GLY A 103 -4.28 3.84 3.15
N ASN A 104 -5.47 4.37 2.99
CA ASN A 104 -6.41 4.54 4.09
C ASN A 104 -7.09 3.22 4.41
N VAL A 105 -7.13 2.84 5.67
CA VAL A 105 -7.84 1.63 6.11
C VAL A 105 -9.34 1.92 6.12
N LEU A 106 -10.07 1.16 5.31
CA LEU A 106 -11.51 1.26 5.20
C LEU A 106 -12.22 0.31 6.17
N LYS A 107 -11.60 -0.84 6.45
CA LYS A 107 -12.20 -1.91 7.23
C LYS A 107 -11.11 -2.77 7.85
N MET A 108 -11.33 -3.21 9.07
CA MET A 108 -10.48 -4.19 9.75
C MET A 108 -11.36 -5.35 10.21
N VAL A 109 -10.97 -6.57 9.89
CA VAL A 109 -11.72 -7.79 10.22
C VAL A 109 -10.78 -8.85 10.76
N ASP A 110 -11.35 -9.85 11.43
CA ASP A 110 -10.59 -10.92 12.07
C ASP A 110 -10.12 -12.00 11.10
N ASP A 111 -10.85 -12.21 10.01
CA ASP A 111 -10.62 -13.32 9.08
C ASP A 111 -10.85 -12.88 7.64
N MET A 112 -10.05 -13.45 6.73
CA MET A 112 -10.24 -13.27 5.29
C MET A 112 -11.64 -13.69 4.82
N ASN A 113 -12.25 -14.68 5.46
CA ASN A 113 -13.60 -15.12 5.12
C ASN A 113 -14.66 -14.03 5.30
N GLU A 114 -14.43 -13.09 6.19
CA GLU A 114 -15.36 -11.98 6.41
C GLU A 114 -15.41 -11.02 5.22
N ILE A 115 -14.32 -10.89 4.48
CA ILE A 115 -14.28 -10.03 3.30
C ILE A 115 -14.60 -10.76 2.00
N ILE A 116 -14.38 -12.07 1.93
CA ILE A 116 -14.67 -12.88 0.75
C ILE A 116 -16.20 -13.00 0.54
N ASN A 117 -16.96 -13.01 1.61
CA ASN A 117 -18.41 -13.15 1.56
C ASN A 117 -19.15 -11.84 1.21
N ASP A 118 -18.44 -10.74 1.08
CA ASP A 118 -19.03 -9.45 0.69
C ASP A 118 -19.17 -9.29 -0.84
N TYR A 119 -18.91 -10.35 -1.59
CA TYR A 119 -19.11 -10.41 -3.04
C TYR A 119 -20.40 -11.11 -3.45
#